data_3030da8ce184e9ea695122e6a08f3d6e
#
_entry.id   3030da8ce184e9ea695122e6a08f3d6e
#
_cell.length_a   1.000
_cell.length_b   1.000
_cell.length_c   1.000
_cell.angle_alpha   90.00
_cell.angle_beta   90.00
_cell.angle_gamma   90.00
#
_symmetry.space_group_name_H-M   'P 1'
#
loop_
_entity.id
_entity.type
_entity.pdbx_description
1 polymer ?
#
loop_
_entity_poly.entity_id
_entity_poly.type
_entity_poly.pdbx_seq_one_letter_code
_entity_poly.pdbx_strand_id
1 'polypeptide(L)'
;MLIWGWNTFFESSFTLFFYSEMPSKLNRPPTIYDVAHAAGVSISTVSRVINASPNVSDGTRERVQKTIDRLDFVPKAEARARAMQSFSRIGVLTPFFTAPAFVQRLRGVAEGLMSTRYELTIFTVESIDHLNHYLATLPITGHLEGLILLSLRVNDSCASKLVENNLETVLIEYPRQDLNTVEIDDVTGGEMAAEYFIAKGHHKLGFVGDTEYLGPYAINPISLRLNGFIKGLEKHQIALPKDRICITRYGVKSAEEKIEPMLTQPD
;
A
#
# COMPACT_ATOMS: atom_id res chain seq x y z
N MET A 1 -31.30 3.17 -31.09
CA MET A 1 -31.67 1.77 -31.28
C MET A 1 -30.41 1.04 -31.76
N LEU A 2 -29.71 0.43 -30.84
CA LEU A 2 -28.78 -0.70 -31.02
C LEU A 2 -28.18 -1.02 -29.64
N ILE A 3 -28.83 -1.96 -28.99
CA ILE A 3 -28.45 -2.60 -27.74
C ILE A 3 -27.40 -3.64 -28.11
N TRP A 4 -26.21 -3.57 -27.53
CA TRP A 4 -25.26 -4.68 -27.54
C TRP A 4 -25.30 -5.35 -26.16
N GLY A 5 -26.00 -6.47 -26.12
CA GLY A 5 -25.95 -7.42 -25.02
C GLY A 5 -24.64 -8.20 -25.06
N TRP A 6 -23.91 -8.21 -23.98
CA TRP A 6 -22.88 -9.19 -23.68
C TRP A 6 -23.44 -10.13 -22.59
N ASN A 7 -24.05 -11.17 -23.09
CA ASN A 7 -24.29 -12.37 -22.27
C ASN A 7 -23.95 -13.59 -23.15
N THR A 8 -23.43 -14.60 -22.50
CA THR A 8 -23.03 -15.92 -23.03
C THR A 8 -21.64 -16.01 -23.67
N PHE A 9 -20.66 -16.45 -22.82
CA PHE A 9 -19.70 -17.51 -23.16
C PHE A 9 -18.76 -17.73 -21.95
N PHE A 10 -19.21 -18.49 -20.94
CA PHE A 10 -18.32 -19.23 -20.05
C PHE A 10 -19.10 -20.41 -19.46
N GLU A 11 -19.46 -21.34 -20.34
CA GLU A 11 -19.72 -22.72 -19.96
C GLU A 11 -18.74 -23.59 -20.72
N SER A 12 -18.05 -24.35 -19.96
CA SER A 12 -17.52 -25.69 -20.29
C SER A 12 -16.03 -25.85 -19.98
N SER A 13 -15.87 -26.87 -19.19
CA SER A 13 -14.67 -27.70 -19.01
C SER A 13 -13.92 -27.48 -17.69
N PHE A 14 -14.61 -27.62 -16.56
CA PHE A 14 -13.95 -28.19 -15.39
C PHE A 14 -13.86 -29.70 -15.61
N THR A 15 -12.76 -30.14 -16.16
CA THR A 15 -12.40 -31.56 -16.17
C THR A 15 -12.12 -31.98 -14.73
N LEU A 16 -13.05 -32.73 -14.14
CA LEU A 16 -12.85 -33.47 -12.90
C LEU A 16 -11.68 -34.44 -13.12
N PHE A 17 -10.48 -34.08 -12.67
CA PHE A 17 -9.43 -35.05 -12.45
C PHE A 17 -9.87 -35.92 -11.24
N PHE A 18 -10.25 -37.14 -11.52
CA PHE A 18 -10.35 -38.16 -10.51
C PHE A 18 -9.01 -38.35 -9.85
N TYR A 19 -8.91 -37.90 -8.61
CA TYR A 19 -7.81 -38.28 -7.72
C TYR A 19 -7.93 -39.76 -7.44
N SER A 20 -7.08 -40.56 -8.06
CA SER A 20 -6.89 -41.94 -7.66
C SER A 20 -6.38 -41.99 -6.24
N GLU A 21 -7.05 -42.71 -5.39
CA GLU A 21 -6.75 -42.95 -4.00
C GLU A 21 -5.30 -43.41 -3.81
N MET A 22 -4.45 -42.54 -3.24
CA MET A 22 -3.24 -42.99 -2.57
C MET A 22 -3.58 -43.24 -1.09
N PRO A 23 -3.22 -44.39 -0.54
CA PRO A 23 -3.53 -44.69 0.84
C PRO A 23 -2.74 -43.81 1.77
N SER A 24 -3.38 -42.81 2.39
CA SER A 24 -2.79 -42.03 3.47
C SER A 24 -2.72 -42.91 4.71
N LYS A 25 -1.55 -43.42 5.04
CA LYS A 25 -1.29 -44.20 6.26
C LYS A 25 -1.15 -43.42 7.54
N LEU A 26 -1.45 -42.14 7.55
CA LEU A 26 -1.32 -41.28 8.75
C LEU A 26 -2.69 -40.75 9.14
N ASN A 27 -3.22 -41.23 10.26
CA ASN A 27 -4.47 -40.71 10.88
C ASN A 27 -4.30 -39.29 11.49
N ARG A 28 -3.23 -38.58 11.16
CA ARG A 28 -2.90 -37.21 11.60
C ARG A 28 -2.08 -36.49 10.52
N PRO A 29 -2.13 -35.16 10.50
CA PRO A 29 -1.27 -34.37 9.61
C PRO A 29 0.21 -34.74 9.80
N PRO A 30 0.98 -34.84 8.70
CA PRO A 30 2.40 -35.14 8.80
C PRO A 30 3.15 -34.06 9.57
N THR A 31 4.22 -34.45 10.22
CA THR A 31 5.08 -33.56 11.03
C THR A 31 6.50 -33.54 10.47
N ILE A 32 7.32 -32.59 10.93
CA ILE A 32 8.74 -32.53 10.58
C ILE A 32 9.50 -33.81 10.97
N TYR A 33 9.04 -34.53 11.99
CA TYR A 33 9.59 -35.81 12.40
C TYR A 33 9.32 -36.91 11.35
N ASP A 34 8.13 -36.89 10.74
CA ASP A 34 7.75 -37.85 9.69
C ASP A 34 8.56 -37.60 8.42
N VAL A 35 8.81 -36.32 8.06
CA VAL A 35 9.68 -35.96 6.93
C VAL A 35 11.13 -36.40 7.20
N ALA A 36 11.68 -36.11 8.37
CA ALA A 36 13.03 -36.50 8.74
C ALA A 36 13.26 -38.02 8.68
N HIS A 37 12.32 -38.78 9.23
CA HIS A 37 12.32 -40.24 9.20
C HIS A 37 12.23 -40.77 7.76
N ALA A 38 11.28 -40.27 6.97
CA ALA A 38 11.04 -40.71 5.59
C ALA A 38 12.15 -40.30 4.61
N ALA A 39 12.84 -39.18 4.86
CA ALA A 39 14.01 -38.73 4.07
C ALA A 39 15.34 -39.31 4.55
N GLY A 40 15.37 -39.99 5.69
CA GLY A 40 16.59 -40.58 6.27
C GLY A 40 17.62 -39.53 6.69
N VAL A 41 17.13 -38.40 7.26
CA VAL A 41 17.99 -37.30 7.72
C VAL A 41 17.56 -36.82 9.11
N SER A 42 18.38 -35.98 9.74
CA SER A 42 18.02 -35.36 11.03
C SER A 42 16.97 -34.29 10.85
N ILE A 43 16.20 -34.01 11.91
CA ILE A 43 15.22 -32.92 11.97
C ILE A 43 15.89 -31.57 11.65
N SER A 44 17.11 -31.35 12.15
CA SER A 44 17.89 -30.15 11.86
C SER A 44 18.24 -30.02 10.38
N THR A 45 18.45 -31.15 9.68
CA THR A 45 18.67 -31.14 8.22
C THR A 45 17.39 -30.77 7.47
N VAL A 46 16.24 -31.32 7.84
CA VAL A 46 14.94 -30.93 7.27
C VAL A 46 14.69 -29.45 7.48
N SER A 47 14.89 -28.95 8.70
CA SER A 47 14.74 -27.53 9.02
C SER A 47 15.66 -26.65 8.17
N ARG A 48 16.92 -27.04 7.95
CA ARG A 48 17.85 -26.30 7.07
C ARG A 48 17.39 -26.29 5.61
N VAL A 49 16.82 -27.38 5.11
CA VAL A 49 16.26 -27.44 3.75
C VAL A 49 15.06 -26.52 3.62
N ILE A 50 14.12 -26.57 4.57
CA ILE A 50 12.94 -25.69 4.61
C ILE A 50 13.33 -24.21 4.63
N ASN A 51 14.41 -23.88 5.37
CA ASN A 51 14.94 -22.53 5.51
C ASN A 51 15.98 -22.17 4.41
N ALA A 52 16.05 -22.91 3.32
CA ALA A 52 16.97 -22.67 2.21
C ALA A 52 18.44 -22.47 2.60
N SER A 53 18.90 -23.05 3.72
CA SER A 53 20.27 -22.90 4.22
C SER A 53 21.30 -23.36 3.18
N PRO A 54 22.40 -22.60 2.94
CA PRO A 54 23.43 -22.96 1.99
C PRO A 54 24.26 -24.20 2.44
N ASN A 55 24.18 -24.57 3.71
CA ASN A 55 24.99 -25.67 4.30
C ASN A 55 24.33 -27.04 4.13
N VAL A 56 23.54 -27.26 3.07
CA VAL A 56 22.93 -28.56 2.74
C VAL A 56 23.27 -28.89 1.29
N SER A 57 23.83 -30.11 1.06
CA SER A 57 24.14 -30.55 -0.29
C SER A 57 22.90 -30.68 -1.16
N ASP A 58 23.06 -30.47 -2.48
CA ASP A 58 21.93 -30.46 -3.43
C ASP A 58 21.19 -31.82 -3.44
N GLY A 59 21.89 -32.93 -3.38
CA GLY A 59 21.25 -34.26 -3.33
C GLY A 59 20.44 -34.49 -2.04
N THR A 60 20.86 -33.93 -0.92
CA THR A 60 20.08 -33.98 0.33
C THR A 60 18.88 -33.06 0.25
N ARG A 61 19.03 -31.88 -0.32
CA ARG A 61 17.94 -30.91 -0.54
C ARG A 61 16.85 -31.52 -1.42
N GLU A 62 17.22 -32.10 -2.54
CA GLU A 62 16.29 -32.74 -3.47
C GLU A 62 15.52 -33.89 -2.82
N ARG A 63 16.21 -34.75 -2.07
CA ARG A 63 15.61 -35.89 -1.37
C ARG A 63 14.60 -35.46 -0.31
N VAL A 64 14.92 -34.41 0.46
CA VAL A 64 14.02 -33.86 1.48
C VAL A 64 12.82 -33.19 0.83
N GLN A 65 13.03 -32.44 -0.25
CA GLN A 65 11.93 -31.77 -0.97
C GLN A 65 10.96 -32.77 -1.56
N LYS A 66 11.42 -33.81 -2.25
CA LYS A 66 10.57 -34.92 -2.75
C LYS A 66 9.79 -35.62 -1.63
N THR A 67 10.36 -35.67 -0.44
CA THR A 67 9.69 -36.29 0.71
C THR A 67 8.62 -35.37 1.29
N ILE A 68 8.87 -34.07 1.35
CA ILE A 68 7.88 -33.06 1.74
C ILE A 68 6.67 -33.11 0.81
N ASP A 69 6.90 -33.12 -0.51
CA ASP A 69 5.86 -33.15 -1.53
C ASP A 69 5.05 -34.46 -1.45
N ARG A 70 5.73 -35.61 -1.29
CA ARG A 70 5.09 -36.93 -1.16
C ARG A 70 4.23 -37.08 0.09
N LEU A 71 4.61 -36.45 1.21
CA LEU A 71 3.88 -36.52 2.47
C LEU A 71 2.83 -35.42 2.61
N ASP A 72 2.74 -34.50 1.65
CA ASP A 72 1.92 -33.28 1.73
C ASP A 72 2.19 -32.52 3.05
N PHE A 73 3.47 -32.45 3.43
CA PHE A 73 3.86 -31.81 4.68
C PHE A 73 3.89 -30.30 4.50
N VAL A 74 3.02 -29.60 5.24
CA VAL A 74 3.03 -28.14 5.33
C VAL A 74 3.69 -27.74 6.65
N PRO A 75 4.81 -26.99 6.64
CA PRO A 75 5.42 -26.49 7.86
C PRO A 75 4.43 -25.71 8.70
N LYS A 76 4.37 -25.99 10.02
CA LYS A 76 3.49 -25.24 10.92
C LYS A 76 3.76 -23.74 10.82
N ALA A 77 2.73 -22.93 11.05
CA ALA A 77 2.80 -21.47 10.97
C ALA A 77 3.96 -20.86 11.78
N GLU A 78 4.31 -21.45 12.92
CA GLU A 78 5.46 -21.04 13.75
C GLU A 78 6.83 -21.29 13.07
N ALA A 79 6.97 -22.40 12.34
CA ALA A 79 8.18 -22.67 11.56
C ALA A 79 8.24 -21.79 10.31
N ARG A 80 7.09 -21.50 9.70
CA ARG A 80 6.95 -20.48 8.66
C ARG A 80 7.28 -19.08 9.18
N ALA A 81 6.77 -18.71 10.36
CA ALA A 81 7.05 -17.41 10.98
C ALA A 81 8.56 -17.24 11.26
N ARG A 82 9.25 -18.28 11.72
CA ARG A 82 10.71 -18.24 11.90
C ARG A 82 11.48 -18.19 10.59
N ALA A 83 11.01 -18.87 9.53
CA ALA A 83 11.59 -18.78 8.20
C ALA A 83 11.29 -17.41 7.56
N MET A 84 10.11 -16.85 7.82
CA MET A 84 9.71 -15.50 7.39
C MET A 84 10.41 -14.38 8.19
N GLN A 85 10.97 -14.64 9.37
CA GLN A 85 11.89 -13.73 10.05
C GLN A 85 13.20 -13.50 9.28
N SER A 86 13.48 -14.29 8.24
CA SER A 86 14.63 -14.08 7.35
C SER A 86 14.35 -13.11 6.20
N PHE A 87 13.10 -12.69 5.99
CA PHE A 87 12.74 -11.68 4.99
C PHE A 87 12.61 -10.32 5.67
N SER A 88 13.50 -9.44 5.31
CA SER A 88 13.44 -8.04 5.67
C SER A 88 12.22 -7.40 5.01
N ARG A 89 11.35 -6.75 5.75
CA ARG A 89 10.10 -6.17 5.25
C ARG A 89 10.05 -4.68 5.45
N ILE A 90 9.60 -4.01 4.42
CA ILE A 90 9.19 -2.61 4.50
C ILE A 90 7.67 -2.56 4.51
N GLY A 91 7.12 -1.98 5.58
CA GLY A 91 5.69 -1.72 5.69
C GLY A 91 5.31 -0.41 5.02
N VAL A 92 4.18 -0.37 4.35
CA VAL A 92 3.57 0.88 3.88
C VAL A 92 2.17 1.00 4.47
N LEU A 93 1.95 2.03 5.29
CA LEU A 93 0.62 2.43 5.72
C LEU A 93 0.05 3.44 4.74
N THR A 94 -1.14 3.19 4.23
CA THR A 94 -1.77 4.06 3.23
C THR A 94 -3.29 4.08 3.38
N PRO A 95 -3.94 5.25 3.30
CA PRO A 95 -5.36 5.33 3.03
C PRO A 95 -5.59 5.05 1.53
N PHE A 96 -6.75 4.60 1.13
CA PHE A 96 -7.19 4.57 -0.28
C PHE A 96 -6.16 4.05 -1.30
N PHE A 97 -5.53 2.93 -1.02
CA PHE A 97 -4.44 2.39 -1.87
C PHE A 97 -4.86 2.15 -3.35
N THR A 98 -6.15 2.15 -3.67
CA THR A 98 -6.67 2.03 -5.04
C THR A 98 -6.79 3.36 -5.78
N ALA A 99 -6.66 4.52 -5.10
CA ALA A 99 -6.71 5.81 -5.77
C ALA A 99 -5.44 6.02 -6.62
N PRO A 100 -5.56 6.59 -7.84
CA PRO A 100 -4.45 6.66 -8.82
C PRO A 100 -3.15 7.26 -8.27
N ALA A 101 -3.23 8.32 -7.47
CA ALA A 101 -2.05 8.93 -6.86
C ALA A 101 -1.33 7.99 -5.88
N PHE A 102 -2.07 7.21 -5.08
CA PHE A 102 -1.50 6.24 -4.16
C PHE A 102 -0.90 5.04 -4.90
N VAL A 103 -1.57 4.57 -5.96
CA VAL A 103 -1.03 3.51 -6.84
C VAL A 103 0.32 3.92 -7.42
N GLN A 104 0.47 5.15 -7.90
CA GLN A 104 1.74 5.63 -8.45
C GLN A 104 2.85 5.71 -7.38
N ARG A 105 2.53 6.16 -6.17
CA ARG A 105 3.49 6.17 -5.05
C ARG A 105 3.92 4.76 -4.66
N LEU A 106 2.96 3.83 -4.52
CA LEU A 106 3.24 2.43 -4.21
C LEU A 106 4.10 1.78 -5.31
N ARG A 107 3.86 2.11 -6.58
CA ARG A 107 4.70 1.68 -7.69
C ARG A 107 6.14 2.17 -7.53
N GLY A 108 6.34 3.46 -7.22
CA GLY A 108 7.67 4.00 -6.96
C GLY A 108 8.39 3.31 -5.80
N VAL A 109 7.68 3.02 -4.70
CA VAL A 109 8.23 2.25 -3.58
C VAL A 109 8.61 0.84 -4.03
N ALA A 110 7.73 0.13 -4.75
CA ALA A 110 8.00 -1.21 -5.25
C ALA A 110 9.20 -1.24 -6.21
N GLU A 111 9.30 -0.29 -7.15
CA GLU A 111 10.44 -0.14 -8.05
C GLU A 111 11.76 0.09 -7.28
N GLY A 112 11.74 0.93 -6.24
CA GLY A 112 12.90 1.15 -5.38
C GLY A 112 13.34 -0.08 -4.59
N LEU A 113 12.42 -1.02 -4.30
CA LEU A 113 12.73 -2.25 -3.58
C LEU A 113 13.13 -3.42 -4.47
N MET A 114 12.90 -3.38 -5.79
CA MET A 114 13.10 -4.50 -6.72
C MET A 114 14.51 -5.11 -6.70
N SER A 115 15.54 -4.29 -6.47
CA SER A 115 16.94 -4.75 -6.42
C SER A 115 17.43 -5.03 -5.01
N THR A 116 16.55 -5.02 -4.03
CA THR A 116 16.87 -5.21 -2.62
C THR A 116 16.37 -6.56 -2.11
N ARG A 117 16.75 -6.91 -0.88
CA ARG A 117 16.22 -8.10 -0.19
C ARG A 117 14.86 -7.85 0.48
N TYR A 118 14.32 -6.65 0.38
CA TYR A 118 13.12 -6.26 1.10
C TYR A 118 11.84 -6.67 0.39
N GLU A 119 10.91 -7.21 1.15
CA GLU A 119 9.52 -7.43 0.72
C GLU A 119 8.66 -6.23 1.10
N LEU A 120 7.73 -5.86 0.22
CA LEU A 120 6.76 -4.80 0.47
C LEU A 120 5.49 -5.38 1.11
N THR A 121 5.12 -4.85 2.27
CA THR A 121 3.84 -5.17 2.93
C THR A 121 2.97 -3.92 3.01
N ILE A 122 1.75 -3.98 2.48
CA ILE A 122 0.83 -2.84 2.47
C ILE A 122 -0.23 -3.03 3.56
N PHE A 123 -0.39 -2.02 4.39
CA PHE A 123 -1.41 -1.92 5.43
C PHE A 123 -2.39 -0.82 5.06
N THR A 124 -3.65 -1.16 4.88
CA THR A 124 -4.71 -0.19 4.56
C THR A 124 -5.23 0.47 5.84
N VAL A 125 -5.37 1.78 5.80
CA VAL A 125 -5.88 2.59 6.92
C VAL A 125 -7.23 3.16 6.53
N GLU A 126 -8.29 2.70 7.17
CA GLU A 126 -9.68 3.10 6.89
C GLU A 126 -10.26 4.02 7.97
N SER A 127 -9.58 4.12 9.12
CA SER A 127 -10.02 4.94 10.24
C SER A 127 -8.84 5.40 11.10
N ILE A 128 -9.10 6.37 11.97
CA ILE A 128 -8.12 6.82 12.98
C ILE A 128 -7.77 5.68 13.96
N ASP A 129 -8.71 4.80 14.27
CA ASP A 129 -8.48 3.67 15.17
C ASP A 129 -7.57 2.63 14.53
N HIS A 130 -7.74 2.35 13.22
CA HIS A 130 -6.81 1.50 12.47
C HIS A 130 -5.40 2.09 12.44
N LEU A 131 -5.27 3.39 12.18
CA LEU A 131 -3.96 4.06 12.21
C LEU A 131 -3.30 3.93 13.57
N ASN A 132 -4.03 4.27 14.63
CA ASN A 132 -3.51 4.19 16.01
C ASN A 132 -3.12 2.75 16.38
N HIS A 133 -3.91 1.76 15.99
CA HIS A 133 -3.61 0.35 16.22
C HIS A 133 -2.29 -0.05 15.53
N TYR A 134 -2.12 0.27 14.25
CA TYR A 134 -0.88 -0.05 13.52
C TYR A 134 0.32 0.66 14.13
N LEU A 135 0.22 1.96 14.43
CA LEU A 135 1.32 2.72 15.02
C LEU A 135 1.67 2.27 16.46
N ALA A 136 0.73 1.64 17.16
CA ALA A 136 0.99 1.06 18.47
C ALA A 136 1.62 -0.34 18.40
N THR A 137 1.31 -1.13 17.38
CA THR A 137 1.67 -2.55 17.33
C THR A 137 2.87 -2.84 16.43
N LEU A 138 2.97 -2.23 15.25
CA LEU A 138 4.04 -2.50 14.30
C LEU A 138 5.45 -2.26 14.86
N PRO A 139 5.71 -1.19 15.65
CA PRO A 139 7.05 -0.95 16.19
C PRO A 139 7.55 -2.03 17.14
N ILE A 140 6.64 -2.71 17.84
CA ILE A 140 7.00 -3.71 18.86
C ILE A 140 6.99 -5.16 18.36
N THR A 141 6.38 -5.41 17.20
CA THR A 141 6.29 -6.79 16.66
C THR A 141 7.59 -7.30 16.05
N GLY A 142 8.53 -6.42 15.71
CA GLY A 142 9.82 -6.79 15.12
C GLY A 142 9.73 -7.44 13.73
N HIS A 143 8.60 -7.28 13.04
CA HIS A 143 8.36 -7.88 11.72
C HIS A 143 8.72 -6.97 10.55
N LEU A 144 9.00 -5.69 10.81
CA LEU A 144 9.37 -4.69 9.83
C LEU A 144 10.75 -4.14 10.13
N GLU A 145 11.56 -3.93 9.11
CA GLU A 145 12.83 -3.19 9.20
C GLU A 145 12.66 -1.70 8.88
N GLY A 146 11.56 -1.33 8.26
CA GLY A 146 11.22 0.05 7.98
C GLY A 146 9.73 0.24 7.73
N LEU A 147 9.28 1.48 7.86
CA LEU A 147 7.90 1.88 7.71
C LEU A 147 7.80 3.14 6.84
N ILE A 148 6.88 3.13 5.89
CA ILE A 148 6.53 4.29 5.08
C ILE A 148 5.07 4.63 5.34
N LEU A 149 4.79 5.88 5.68
CA LEU A 149 3.42 6.39 5.84
C LEU A 149 3.08 7.32 4.69
N LEU A 150 2.07 6.96 3.90
CA LEU A 150 1.60 7.77 2.78
C LEU A 150 0.42 8.66 3.22
N SER A 151 0.62 9.97 3.20
CA SER A 151 -0.45 10.97 3.44
C SER A 151 -1.22 10.76 4.75
N LEU A 152 -0.55 10.28 5.79
CA LEU A 152 -1.13 10.00 7.11
C LEU A 152 -0.56 10.95 8.17
N ARG A 153 -1.42 11.38 9.10
CA ARG A 153 -1.02 12.21 10.24
C ARG A 153 -0.51 11.35 11.37
N VAL A 154 0.65 11.72 11.89
CA VAL A 154 1.28 11.03 13.03
C VAL A 154 1.35 12.00 14.20
N ASN A 155 0.71 11.67 15.31
CA ASN A 155 0.82 12.45 16.53
C ASN A 155 2.15 12.21 17.25
N ASP A 156 2.51 13.09 18.20
CA ASP A 156 3.80 13.04 18.88
C ASP A 156 4.02 11.73 19.64
N SER A 157 2.99 11.22 20.31
CA SER A 157 3.08 9.95 21.05
C SER A 157 3.38 8.76 20.12
N CYS A 158 2.79 8.74 18.94
CA CYS A 158 3.08 7.70 17.95
C CYS A 158 4.47 7.85 17.35
N ALA A 159 4.88 9.09 17.03
CA ALA A 159 6.22 9.36 16.51
C ALA A 159 7.31 8.94 17.51
N SER A 160 7.15 9.29 18.79
CA SER A 160 8.07 8.88 19.84
C SER A 160 8.22 7.36 19.91
N LYS A 161 7.12 6.61 19.82
CA LYS A 161 7.16 5.14 19.82
C LYS A 161 7.91 4.54 18.62
N LEU A 162 7.77 5.14 17.43
CA LEU A 162 8.52 4.71 16.25
C LEU A 162 10.03 4.87 16.48
N VAL A 163 10.44 6.03 17.00
CA VAL A 163 11.85 6.34 17.31
C VAL A 163 12.39 5.45 18.43
N GLU A 164 11.68 5.33 19.56
CA GLU A 164 12.08 4.54 20.73
C GLU A 164 12.27 3.04 20.39
N ASN A 165 11.49 2.52 19.45
CA ASN A 165 11.60 1.13 19.02
C ASN A 165 12.56 0.94 17.82
N ASN A 166 13.27 1.98 17.41
CA ASN A 166 14.20 1.96 16.27
C ASN A 166 13.57 1.45 14.97
N LEU A 167 12.29 1.74 14.73
CA LEU A 167 11.65 1.43 13.46
C LEU A 167 11.86 2.61 12.51
N GLU A 168 12.82 2.45 11.59
CA GLU A 168 13.12 3.46 10.58
C GLU A 168 11.86 3.83 9.82
N THR A 169 11.51 5.12 9.86
CA THR A 169 10.23 5.59 9.34
C THR A 169 10.39 6.78 8.42
N VAL A 170 9.71 6.72 7.28
CA VAL A 170 9.61 7.80 6.30
C VAL A 170 8.15 8.23 6.16
N LEU A 171 7.90 9.52 6.32
CA LEU A 171 6.60 10.13 6.08
C LEU A 171 6.56 10.74 4.68
N ILE A 172 5.49 10.51 3.95
CA ILE A 172 5.24 11.15 2.66
C ILE A 172 4.06 12.12 2.81
N GLU A 173 4.29 13.38 2.48
CA GLU A 173 3.34 14.50 2.56
C GLU A 173 3.01 14.96 4.01
N TYR A 174 3.70 14.50 5.02
CA TYR A 174 3.50 14.99 6.39
C TYR A 174 4.82 15.41 7.01
N PRO A 175 5.13 16.72 7.04
CA PRO A 175 6.40 17.23 7.57
C PRO A 175 6.48 17.03 9.08
N ARG A 176 7.61 16.47 9.53
CA ARG A 176 8.02 16.35 10.93
C ARG A 176 9.53 16.51 11.04
N GLN A 177 9.98 17.08 12.16
CA GLN A 177 11.41 17.28 12.40
C GLN A 177 12.12 16.05 12.99
N ASP A 178 11.37 15.16 13.61
CA ASP A 178 11.83 13.97 14.32
C ASP A 178 11.82 12.69 13.48
N LEU A 179 11.31 12.73 12.26
CA LEU A 179 11.26 11.63 11.31
C LEU A 179 11.72 12.07 9.91
N ASN A 180 12.15 11.13 9.09
CA ASN A 180 12.46 11.41 7.69
C ASN A 180 11.18 11.72 6.91
N THR A 181 11.23 12.76 6.07
CA THR A 181 10.05 13.21 5.30
C THR A 181 10.38 13.37 3.82
N VAL A 182 9.38 13.07 2.98
CA VAL A 182 9.35 13.41 1.55
C VAL A 182 8.12 14.27 1.33
N GLU A 183 8.32 15.50 0.91
CA GLU A 183 7.28 16.50 0.81
C GLU A 183 7.08 17.00 -0.61
N ILE A 184 5.86 17.40 -0.92
CA ILE A 184 5.50 18.19 -2.09
C ILE A 184 5.02 19.54 -1.56
N ASP A 185 5.58 20.64 -2.05
CA ASP A 185 5.10 21.98 -1.72
C ASP A 185 3.83 22.30 -2.51
N ASP A 186 2.71 21.81 -1.98
CA ASP A 186 1.38 21.98 -2.57
C ASP A 186 0.94 23.46 -2.62
N VAL A 187 1.41 24.27 -1.67
CA VAL A 187 1.12 25.72 -1.67
C VAL A 187 1.82 26.39 -2.84
N THR A 188 3.13 26.18 -2.97
CA THR A 188 3.89 26.70 -4.12
C THR A 188 3.35 26.15 -5.44
N GLY A 189 2.95 24.87 -5.50
CA GLY A 189 2.33 24.28 -6.67
C GLY A 189 1.04 24.99 -7.07
N GLY A 190 0.20 25.34 -6.08
CA GLY A 190 -1.01 26.15 -6.30
C GLY A 190 -0.71 27.57 -6.82
N GLU A 191 0.27 28.25 -6.22
CA GLU A 191 0.74 29.59 -6.68
C GLU A 191 1.23 29.54 -8.12
N MET A 192 2.08 28.59 -8.46
CA MET A 192 2.59 28.40 -9.83
C MET A 192 1.47 28.18 -10.85
N ALA A 193 0.44 27.43 -10.49
CA ALA A 193 -0.71 27.22 -11.36
C ALA A 193 -1.47 28.53 -11.64
N ALA A 194 -1.70 29.35 -10.60
CA ALA A 194 -2.35 30.66 -10.76
C ALA A 194 -1.49 31.58 -11.65
N GLU A 195 -0.21 31.71 -11.37
CA GLU A 195 0.72 32.54 -12.15
C GLU A 195 0.79 32.11 -13.62
N TYR A 196 0.78 30.79 -13.87
CA TYR A 196 0.77 30.26 -15.24
C TYR A 196 -0.47 30.67 -16.02
N PHE A 197 -1.65 30.57 -15.42
CA PHE A 197 -2.90 30.99 -16.09
C PHE A 197 -2.93 32.49 -16.35
N ILE A 198 -2.49 33.30 -15.39
CA ILE A 198 -2.41 34.75 -15.53
C ILE A 198 -1.45 35.13 -16.66
N ALA A 199 -0.27 34.52 -16.70
CA ALA A 199 0.71 34.76 -17.75
C ALA A 199 0.19 34.39 -19.15
N LYS A 200 -0.81 33.49 -19.23
CA LYS A 200 -1.52 33.14 -20.47
C LYS A 200 -2.71 34.06 -20.77
N GLY A 201 -2.94 35.09 -19.96
CA GLY A 201 -4.02 36.07 -20.15
C GLY A 201 -5.36 35.63 -19.59
N HIS A 202 -5.44 34.60 -18.80
CA HIS A 202 -6.68 34.16 -18.16
C HIS A 202 -6.90 34.92 -16.85
N HIS A 203 -8.05 35.58 -16.74
CA HIS A 203 -8.45 36.37 -15.54
C HIS A 203 -9.72 35.83 -14.89
N LYS A 204 -10.47 34.97 -15.56
CA LYS A 204 -11.66 34.30 -15.03
C LYS A 204 -11.31 32.85 -14.74
N LEU A 205 -10.97 32.58 -13.50
CA LEU A 205 -10.44 31.30 -13.07
C LEU A 205 -11.37 30.63 -12.07
N GLY A 206 -11.39 29.32 -12.03
CA GLY A 206 -12.08 28.53 -11.04
C GLY A 206 -11.16 27.44 -10.51
N PHE A 207 -11.52 26.86 -9.38
CA PHE A 207 -10.80 25.78 -8.74
C PHE A 207 -11.73 24.58 -8.55
N VAL A 208 -11.26 23.41 -8.98
CA VAL A 208 -11.96 22.14 -8.77
C VAL A 208 -11.07 21.21 -7.97
N GLY A 209 -11.58 20.66 -6.90
CA GLY A 209 -10.85 19.72 -6.05
C GLY A 209 -11.75 18.68 -5.42
N ASP A 210 -11.15 17.65 -4.87
CA ASP A 210 -11.83 16.65 -4.06
C ASP A 210 -11.38 16.72 -2.60
N THR A 211 -12.31 16.58 -1.67
CA THR A 211 -11.99 16.56 -0.24
C THR A 211 -12.78 15.54 0.55
N GLU A 212 -13.72 14.85 -0.08
CA GLU A 212 -14.80 14.21 0.64
C GLU A 212 -14.42 12.88 1.32
N TYR A 213 -13.22 12.36 1.08
CA TYR A 213 -12.83 11.04 1.56
C TYR A 213 -11.66 10.99 2.53
N LEU A 214 -11.07 12.12 2.83
CA LEU A 214 -9.96 12.16 3.76
C LEU A 214 -10.48 12.36 5.17
N GLY A 215 -10.57 11.29 5.94
CA GLY A 215 -10.82 11.39 7.37
C GLY A 215 -9.74 12.24 8.08
N PRO A 216 -9.94 12.60 9.36
CA PRO A 216 -9.03 13.47 10.11
C PRO A 216 -7.61 12.92 10.25
N TYR A 217 -7.42 11.64 9.96
CA TYR A 217 -6.14 10.94 10.01
C TYR A 217 -5.29 11.07 8.74
N ALA A 218 -5.88 11.56 7.65
CA ALA A 218 -5.19 11.72 6.38
C ALA A 218 -4.91 13.20 6.07
N ILE A 219 -3.98 13.44 5.14
CA ILE A 219 -3.63 14.78 4.69
C ILE A 219 -4.44 15.10 3.45
N ASN A 220 -4.90 16.35 3.40
CA ASN A 220 -5.63 16.86 2.26
C ASN A 220 -4.78 17.88 1.49
N PRO A 221 -4.09 17.49 0.42
CA PRO A 221 -3.28 18.39 -0.39
C PRO A 221 -4.11 19.43 -1.15
N ILE A 222 -5.41 19.17 -1.39
CA ILE A 222 -6.28 20.04 -2.15
C ILE A 222 -6.47 21.38 -1.44
N SER A 223 -6.62 21.39 -0.11
CA SER A 223 -6.73 22.64 0.65
C SER A 223 -5.46 23.49 0.60
N LEU A 224 -4.29 22.85 0.56
CA LEU A 224 -3.00 23.52 0.42
C LEU A 224 -2.84 24.11 -0.99
N ARG A 225 -3.19 23.35 -2.02
CA ARG A 225 -3.19 23.82 -3.42
C ARG A 225 -4.15 24.96 -3.64
N LEU A 226 -5.37 24.87 -3.08
CA LEU A 226 -6.34 25.98 -3.15
C LEU A 226 -5.81 27.24 -2.46
N ASN A 227 -5.22 27.11 -1.27
CA ASN A 227 -4.61 28.23 -0.58
C ASN A 227 -3.49 28.88 -1.42
N GLY A 228 -2.60 28.06 -1.99
CA GLY A 228 -1.56 28.54 -2.90
C GLY A 228 -2.12 29.24 -4.13
N PHE A 229 -3.15 28.63 -4.75
CA PHE A 229 -3.81 29.21 -5.92
C PHE A 229 -4.43 30.57 -5.63
N ILE A 230 -5.13 30.71 -4.49
CA ILE A 230 -5.67 32.01 -4.03
C ILE A 230 -4.56 33.03 -3.83
N LYS A 231 -3.46 32.66 -3.13
CA LYS A 231 -2.33 33.56 -2.93
C LYS A 231 -1.70 34.03 -4.25
N GLY A 232 -1.55 33.11 -5.21
CA GLY A 232 -1.05 33.44 -6.54
C GLY A 232 -1.95 34.45 -7.27
N LEU A 233 -3.26 34.31 -7.17
CA LEU A 233 -4.23 35.27 -7.74
C LEU A 233 -4.19 36.62 -7.03
N GLU A 234 -4.11 36.64 -5.70
CA GLU A 234 -4.07 37.84 -4.89
C GLU A 234 -2.86 38.73 -5.22
N LYS A 235 -1.69 38.17 -5.53
CA LYS A 235 -0.52 38.93 -6.01
C LYS A 235 -0.81 39.78 -7.25
N HIS A 236 -1.77 39.35 -8.05
CA HIS A 236 -2.20 40.05 -9.27
C HIS A 236 -3.55 40.76 -9.13
N GLN A 237 -4.03 40.96 -7.88
CA GLN A 237 -5.30 41.61 -7.56
C GLN A 237 -6.53 40.92 -8.19
N ILE A 238 -6.44 39.62 -8.41
CA ILE A 238 -7.55 38.79 -8.92
C ILE A 238 -8.19 38.07 -7.74
N ALA A 239 -9.49 38.24 -7.55
CA ALA A 239 -10.23 37.50 -6.55
C ALA A 239 -10.71 36.16 -7.11
N LEU A 240 -10.73 35.12 -6.28
CA LEU A 240 -11.39 33.86 -6.59
C LEU A 240 -12.73 33.82 -5.84
N PRO A 241 -13.86 34.07 -6.51
CA PRO A 241 -15.19 34.02 -5.89
C PRO A 241 -15.49 32.61 -5.36
N LYS A 242 -16.28 32.54 -4.27
CA LYS A 242 -16.63 31.26 -3.64
C LYS A 242 -17.42 30.33 -4.56
N ASP A 243 -18.25 30.88 -5.42
CA ASP A 243 -19.02 30.14 -6.43
C ASP A 243 -18.19 29.58 -7.57
N ARG A 244 -16.90 29.99 -7.67
CA ARG A 244 -15.90 29.42 -8.56
C ARG A 244 -14.96 28.43 -7.87
N ILE A 245 -15.25 28.04 -6.64
CA ILE A 245 -14.56 26.99 -5.92
C ILE A 245 -15.49 25.79 -5.82
N CYS A 246 -15.18 24.75 -6.57
CA CYS A 246 -15.93 23.50 -6.60
C CYS A 246 -15.18 22.41 -5.86
N ILE A 247 -15.66 22.02 -4.69
CA ILE A 247 -15.16 20.88 -3.94
C ILE A 247 -16.19 19.76 -4.02
N THR A 248 -15.77 18.61 -4.50
CA THR A 248 -16.66 17.51 -4.85
C THR A 248 -16.12 16.17 -4.35
N ARG A 249 -16.91 15.11 -4.51
CA ARG A 249 -16.44 13.74 -4.32
C ARG A 249 -15.49 13.35 -5.45
N TYR A 250 -14.53 12.48 -5.15
CA TYR A 250 -13.66 11.91 -6.16
C TYR A 250 -14.49 11.19 -7.24
N GLY A 251 -14.26 11.54 -8.50
CA GLY A 251 -14.87 10.88 -9.65
C GLY A 251 -15.36 11.86 -10.72
N VAL A 252 -15.29 11.42 -11.98
CA VAL A 252 -15.64 12.24 -13.16
C VAL A 252 -17.08 12.76 -13.08
N LYS A 253 -18.04 11.88 -12.82
CA LYS A 253 -19.46 12.25 -12.77
C LYS A 253 -19.75 13.28 -11.70
N SER A 254 -19.19 13.14 -10.51
CA SER A 254 -19.36 14.08 -9.42
C SER A 254 -18.74 15.46 -9.73
N ALA A 255 -17.61 15.46 -10.46
CA ALA A 255 -16.98 16.68 -10.94
C ALA A 255 -17.83 17.36 -12.02
N GLU A 256 -18.32 16.63 -13.02
CA GLU A 256 -19.18 17.15 -14.09
C GLU A 256 -20.43 17.84 -13.53
N GLU A 257 -21.19 17.15 -12.66
CA GLU A 257 -22.41 17.67 -12.03
C GLU A 257 -22.18 18.99 -11.25
N LYS A 258 -20.98 19.15 -10.67
CA LYS A 258 -20.65 20.34 -9.88
C LYS A 258 -20.02 21.46 -10.70
N ILE A 259 -19.32 21.14 -11.78
CA ILE A 259 -18.65 22.13 -12.64
C ILE A 259 -19.66 22.79 -13.60
N GLU A 260 -20.64 22.05 -14.10
CA GLU A 260 -21.61 22.57 -15.08
C GLU A 260 -22.28 23.91 -14.64
N PRO A 261 -22.78 24.06 -13.41
CA PRO A 261 -23.31 25.35 -12.95
C PRO A 261 -22.27 26.48 -12.92
N MET A 262 -21.01 26.15 -12.66
CA MET A 262 -19.89 27.12 -12.62
C MET A 262 -19.54 27.63 -14.03
N LEU A 263 -19.62 26.76 -15.04
CA LEU A 263 -19.32 27.11 -16.43
C LEU A 263 -20.45 27.87 -17.12
N THR A 264 -21.67 27.76 -16.63
CA THR A 264 -22.88 28.42 -17.20
C THR A 264 -23.19 29.75 -16.57
N GLN A 265 -22.40 30.22 -15.60
CA GLN A 265 -22.61 31.54 -14.99
C GLN A 265 -22.34 32.66 -16.02
N PRO A 266 -23.23 33.65 -16.10
CA PRO A 266 -22.98 34.82 -16.94
C PRO A 266 -21.75 35.58 -16.44
N ASP A 267 -21.13 36.29 -17.39
CA ASP A 267 -19.92 37.09 -17.15
C ASP A 267 -20.10 38.21 -16.14
#